data_0ba05adde76e3c86dd4e89250869dc82
#
_entry.id   0ba05adde76e3c86dd4e89250869dc82
#
_cell.length_a   1.000
_cell.length_b   1.000
_cell.length_c   1.000
_cell.angle_alpha   90.00
_cell.angle_beta   90.00
_cell.angle_gamma   90.00
#
_symmetry.space_group_name_H-M   'P 1'
#
loop_
_entity.id
_entity.type
_entity.pdbx_description
1 polymer ?
#
loop_
_entity_poly.entity_id
_entity_poly.type
_entity_poly.pdbx_seq_one_letter_code
_entity_poly.pdbx_strand_id
1 'polypeptide(L)'
;MKSKKLVDGVILFSFKNRREMTLSFCRMQEYYESPNKRLFRKKFTMAEFLTESIKENGKIDYFSYWSGFNVPGNIVNDWWILHGPDVSAEEQAIFNELQRHKIDFSKPFYIIGALEGDKGVVKHEIAHGLSAPNISSKAEMMSLNFSLLNQELKLFHKMEKKLLKMGYNEEVVDDEIQAYLSSETPKYLLDVFGVDIKGVKPIAEMRKILKEYNNLQ
;
A
#
# COMPACT_ATOMS: atom_id res chain seq x y z
N MET A 1 -13.66 -9.34 -10.00
CA MET A 1 -13.28 -8.84 -8.67
C MET A 1 -14.20 -9.44 -7.60
N LYS A 2 -13.68 -9.80 -6.42
CA LYS A 2 -14.43 -10.11 -5.20
C LYS A 2 -13.97 -9.18 -4.10
N SER A 3 -14.82 -8.89 -3.12
CA SER A 3 -14.42 -8.08 -1.97
C SER A 3 -14.78 -8.73 -0.66
N LYS A 4 -13.94 -8.55 0.36
CA LYS A 4 -14.11 -9.08 1.71
C LYS A 4 -13.66 -8.04 2.73
N LYS A 5 -14.48 -7.80 3.77
CA LYS A 5 -14.04 -7.07 4.95
C LYS A 5 -13.14 -7.99 5.77
N LEU A 6 -11.88 -7.63 5.97
CA LEU A 6 -10.93 -8.40 6.75
C LEU A 6 -11.14 -8.15 8.25
N VAL A 7 -11.06 -6.89 8.62
CA VAL A 7 -11.37 -6.38 9.94
C VAL A 7 -12.14 -5.07 9.79
N ASP A 8 -12.55 -4.45 10.87
CA ASP A 8 -13.27 -3.19 10.78
C ASP A 8 -12.40 -2.12 10.11
N GLY A 9 -12.94 -1.51 9.05
CA GLY A 9 -12.26 -0.52 8.24
C GLY A 9 -11.27 -1.06 7.19
N VAL A 10 -10.94 -2.35 7.11
CA VAL A 10 -10.02 -2.89 6.08
C VAL A 10 -10.76 -3.80 5.10
N ILE A 11 -10.76 -3.41 3.83
CA ILE A 11 -11.43 -4.13 2.75
C ILE A 11 -10.41 -4.67 1.75
N LEU A 12 -10.41 -6.00 1.57
CA LEU A 12 -9.61 -6.67 0.54
C LEU A 12 -10.45 -6.83 -0.73
N PHE A 13 -9.90 -6.34 -1.83
CA PHE A 13 -10.36 -6.61 -3.19
C PHE A 13 -9.48 -7.67 -3.84
N SER A 14 -10.05 -8.82 -4.17
CA SER A 14 -9.34 -9.94 -4.78
C SER A 14 -9.67 -10.06 -6.26
N PHE A 15 -8.64 -10.18 -7.08
CA PHE A 15 -8.74 -10.19 -8.54
C PHE A 15 -8.21 -11.50 -9.12
N LYS A 16 -8.84 -11.99 -10.19
CA LYS A 16 -8.38 -13.17 -10.91
C LYS A 16 -7.19 -12.89 -11.82
N ASN A 17 -7.05 -11.65 -12.27
CA ASN A 17 -5.97 -11.25 -13.17
C ASN A 17 -5.41 -9.87 -12.80
N ARG A 18 -4.12 -9.69 -13.08
CA ARG A 18 -3.38 -8.47 -12.75
C ARG A 18 -3.88 -7.24 -13.51
N ARG A 19 -4.31 -7.42 -14.77
CA ARG A 19 -4.80 -6.28 -15.56
C ARG A 19 -6.01 -5.62 -14.94
N GLU A 20 -7.02 -6.43 -14.55
CA GLU A 20 -8.23 -5.92 -13.88
C GLU A 20 -7.86 -5.22 -12.56
N MET A 21 -7.01 -5.83 -11.75
CA MET A 21 -6.51 -5.24 -10.51
C MET A 21 -5.84 -3.89 -10.76
N THR A 22 -4.91 -3.83 -11.71
CA THR A 22 -4.17 -2.62 -12.02
C THR A 22 -5.09 -1.52 -12.54
N LEU A 23 -6.01 -1.81 -13.46
CA LEU A 23 -6.98 -0.81 -13.96
C LEU A 23 -7.89 -0.26 -12.87
N SER A 24 -8.17 -1.05 -11.84
CA SER A 24 -8.98 -0.61 -10.69
C SER A 24 -8.23 0.31 -9.73
N PHE A 25 -6.89 0.21 -9.65
CA PHE A 25 -6.12 0.87 -8.61
C PHE A 25 -5.08 1.87 -9.11
N CYS A 26 -4.54 1.71 -10.33
CA CYS A 26 -3.36 2.45 -10.80
C CYS A 26 -3.46 3.96 -10.65
N ARG A 27 -4.60 4.58 -11.00
CA ARG A 27 -4.74 6.03 -10.86
C ARG A 27 -4.84 6.47 -9.41
N MET A 28 -5.48 5.70 -8.53
CA MET A 28 -5.49 5.98 -7.08
C MET A 28 -4.10 5.84 -6.49
N GLN A 29 -3.33 4.82 -6.91
CA GLN A 29 -1.95 4.61 -6.49
C GLN A 29 -1.05 5.77 -6.93
N GLU A 30 -1.12 6.17 -8.20
CA GLU A 30 -0.33 7.31 -8.69
C GLU A 30 -0.75 8.64 -8.07
N TYR A 31 -2.02 8.82 -7.79
CA TYR A 31 -2.48 9.97 -7.03
C TYR A 31 -1.88 9.99 -5.61
N TYR A 32 -1.71 8.84 -4.99
CA TYR A 32 -1.24 8.68 -3.61
C TYR A 32 0.28 8.73 -3.48
N GLU A 33 1.01 7.99 -4.31
CA GLU A 33 2.43 7.67 -4.09
C GLU A 33 3.35 8.02 -5.27
N SER A 34 2.82 8.61 -6.34
CA SER A 34 3.64 8.85 -7.53
C SER A 34 4.85 9.75 -7.23
N PRO A 35 6.06 9.38 -7.67
CA PRO A 35 7.19 10.29 -7.71
C PRO A 35 7.02 11.38 -8.78
N ASN A 36 6.09 11.17 -9.74
CA ASN A 36 5.78 12.12 -10.80
C ASN A 36 4.89 13.25 -10.27
N LYS A 37 5.44 14.47 -10.16
CA LYS A 37 4.72 15.67 -9.69
C LYS A 37 3.50 16.05 -10.53
N ARG A 38 3.33 15.49 -11.73
CA ARG A 38 2.15 15.72 -12.58
C ARG A 38 0.98 14.83 -12.20
N LEU A 39 1.26 13.70 -11.54
CA LEU A 39 0.26 12.74 -11.09
C LEU A 39 -0.02 12.87 -9.59
N PHE A 40 1.03 13.05 -8.79
CA PHE A 40 0.95 13.12 -7.34
C PHE A 40 -0.02 14.23 -6.87
N ARG A 41 -1.09 13.84 -6.21
CA ARG A 41 -2.16 14.74 -5.69
C ARG A 41 -2.78 15.67 -6.74
N LYS A 42 -2.81 15.22 -8.00
CA LYS A 42 -3.40 16.00 -9.11
C LYS A 42 -4.57 15.26 -9.73
N LYS A 43 -5.44 16.01 -10.41
CA LYS A 43 -6.42 15.44 -11.33
C LYS A 43 -5.72 15.07 -12.63
N PHE A 44 -5.92 13.82 -13.08
CA PHE A 44 -5.43 13.34 -14.37
C PHE A 44 -6.34 12.23 -14.91
N THR A 45 -6.40 12.12 -16.21
CA THR A 45 -7.13 11.09 -16.93
C THR A 45 -6.30 9.81 -17.07
N MET A 46 -6.93 8.70 -17.42
CA MET A 46 -6.22 7.46 -17.76
C MET A 46 -5.25 7.67 -18.94
N ALA A 47 -5.61 8.50 -19.93
CA ALA A 47 -4.75 8.80 -21.08
C ALA A 47 -3.48 9.58 -20.65
N GLU A 48 -3.61 10.53 -19.74
CA GLU A 48 -2.48 11.28 -19.18
C GLU A 48 -1.58 10.36 -18.35
N PHE A 49 -2.14 9.50 -17.50
CA PHE A 49 -1.39 8.49 -16.77
C PHE A 49 -0.57 7.59 -17.70
N LEU A 50 -1.21 7.02 -18.75
CA LEU A 50 -0.51 6.18 -19.69
C LEU A 50 0.58 6.93 -20.47
N THR A 51 0.32 8.20 -20.81
CA THR A 51 1.30 9.06 -21.48
C THR A 51 2.52 9.31 -20.60
N GLU A 52 2.34 9.63 -19.34
CA GLU A 52 3.46 9.84 -18.41
C GLU A 52 4.21 8.51 -18.16
N SER A 53 3.52 7.38 -18.01
CA SER A 53 4.16 6.06 -17.88
C SER A 53 5.04 5.71 -19.09
N ILE A 54 4.60 6.02 -20.31
CA ILE A 54 5.41 5.81 -21.54
C ILE A 54 6.63 6.74 -21.56
N LYS A 55 6.48 8.00 -21.15
CA LYS A 55 7.60 8.96 -21.10
C LYS A 55 8.70 8.50 -20.14
N GLU A 56 8.30 7.96 -18.98
CA GLU A 56 9.23 7.53 -17.93
C GLU A 56 9.94 6.21 -18.28
N ASN A 57 9.20 5.25 -18.83
CA ASN A 57 9.66 3.87 -18.98
C ASN A 57 9.85 3.43 -20.45
N GLY A 58 9.51 4.27 -21.42
CA GLY A 58 9.55 3.95 -22.85
C GLY A 58 8.47 2.98 -23.32
N LYS A 59 7.65 2.45 -22.43
CA LYS A 59 6.58 1.47 -22.67
C LYS A 59 5.52 1.51 -21.58
N ILE A 60 4.37 0.90 -21.85
CA ILE A 60 3.32 0.67 -20.83
C ILE A 60 3.60 -0.69 -20.18
N ASP A 61 4.40 -0.71 -19.13
CA ASP A 61 4.69 -1.92 -18.34
C ASP A 61 4.17 -1.87 -16.89
N TYR A 62 3.46 -0.82 -16.54
CA TYR A 62 2.87 -0.62 -15.22
C TYR A 62 2.08 -1.85 -14.70
N PHE A 63 1.43 -2.57 -15.61
CA PHE A 63 0.73 -3.82 -15.31
C PHE A 63 1.62 -4.97 -14.82
N SER A 64 2.93 -4.85 -14.91
CA SER A 64 3.90 -5.85 -14.46
C SER A 64 4.60 -5.48 -13.16
N TYR A 65 4.55 -4.23 -12.74
CA TYR A 65 5.33 -3.73 -11.60
C TYR A 65 4.71 -4.11 -10.26
N TRP A 66 3.45 -3.79 -10.08
CA TRP A 66 2.81 -3.90 -8.78
C TRP A 66 2.18 -5.27 -8.57
N SER A 67 2.53 -5.93 -7.48
CA SER A 67 1.94 -7.20 -7.07
C SER A 67 0.70 -7.03 -6.21
N GLY A 68 0.56 -5.89 -5.53
CA GLY A 68 -0.59 -5.47 -4.74
C GLY A 68 -0.77 -3.97 -4.78
N PHE A 69 -1.82 -3.50 -4.17
CA PHE A 69 -2.16 -2.09 -4.00
C PHE A 69 -2.73 -1.88 -2.62
N ASN A 70 -2.42 -0.73 -2.04
CA ASN A 70 -3.03 -0.27 -0.82
C ASN A 70 -3.36 1.21 -0.89
N VAL A 71 -4.54 1.61 -0.43
CA VAL A 71 -4.93 3.02 -0.45
C VAL A 71 -5.68 3.37 0.84
N PRO A 72 -5.19 4.35 1.62
CA PRO A 72 -5.90 4.87 2.78
C PRO A 72 -7.23 5.50 2.41
N GLY A 73 -8.23 5.38 3.29
CA GLY A 73 -9.59 5.83 3.02
C GLY A 73 -9.75 7.33 2.78
N ASN A 74 -8.94 8.16 3.44
CA ASN A 74 -8.91 9.60 3.14
C ASN A 74 -8.44 9.88 1.70
N ILE A 75 -7.47 9.11 1.21
CA ILE A 75 -6.98 9.20 -0.17
C ILE A 75 -8.06 8.76 -1.17
N VAL A 76 -8.73 7.64 -0.87
CA VAL A 76 -9.86 7.14 -1.68
C VAL A 76 -10.93 8.21 -1.79
N ASN A 77 -11.26 8.88 -0.69
CA ASN A 77 -12.26 9.94 -0.64
C ASN A 77 -11.83 11.17 -1.44
N ASP A 78 -10.61 11.67 -1.23
CA ASP A 78 -10.05 12.82 -1.93
C ASP A 78 -9.98 12.55 -3.44
N TRP A 79 -9.51 11.34 -3.81
CA TRP A 79 -9.45 10.92 -5.20
C TRP A 79 -10.84 10.86 -5.84
N TRP A 80 -11.84 10.31 -5.12
CA TRP A 80 -13.23 10.25 -5.61
C TRP A 80 -13.83 11.64 -5.82
N ILE A 81 -13.66 12.56 -4.87
CA ILE A 81 -14.14 13.95 -4.98
C ILE A 81 -13.53 14.62 -6.23
N LEU A 82 -12.26 14.38 -6.49
CA LEU A 82 -11.54 15.02 -7.60
C LEU A 82 -11.85 14.39 -8.96
N HIS A 83 -12.03 13.07 -9.04
CA HIS A 83 -12.14 12.31 -10.28
C HIS A 83 -13.53 11.71 -10.53
N GLY A 84 -14.46 11.81 -9.58
CA GLY A 84 -15.75 11.11 -9.63
C GLY A 84 -16.50 11.15 -10.98
N PRO A 85 -16.52 12.26 -11.73
CA PRO A 85 -17.13 12.30 -13.06
C PRO A 85 -16.36 11.54 -14.15
N ASP A 86 -15.08 11.26 -13.92
CA ASP A 86 -14.14 10.72 -14.92
C ASP A 86 -13.60 9.33 -14.54
N VAL A 87 -14.28 8.61 -13.61
CA VAL A 87 -13.84 7.27 -13.19
C VAL A 87 -14.12 6.23 -14.26
N SER A 88 -13.23 5.25 -14.38
CA SER A 88 -13.43 4.09 -15.24
C SER A 88 -14.49 3.13 -14.66
N ALA A 89 -14.93 2.16 -15.46
CA ALA A 89 -15.84 1.12 -14.97
C ALA A 89 -15.20 0.26 -13.87
N GLU A 90 -13.89 -0.01 -13.98
CA GLU A 90 -13.12 -0.78 -12.99
C GLU A 90 -12.99 -0.01 -11.66
N GLU A 91 -12.71 1.29 -11.72
CA GLU A 91 -12.65 2.16 -10.55
C GLU A 91 -14.03 2.32 -9.90
N GLN A 92 -15.07 2.53 -10.71
CA GLN A 92 -16.47 2.60 -10.22
C GLN A 92 -16.87 1.31 -9.48
N ALA A 93 -16.39 0.15 -9.94
CA ALA A 93 -16.67 -1.11 -9.27
C ALA A 93 -16.10 -1.17 -7.84
N ILE A 94 -14.93 -0.55 -7.57
CA ILE A 94 -14.40 -0.41 -6.20
C ILE A 94 -15.39 0.36 -5.32
N PHE A 95 -15.87 1.52 -5.79
CA PHE A 95 -16.80 2.36 -5.02
C PHE A 95 -18.14 1.67 -4.78
N ASN A 96 -18.67 0.94 -5.76
CA ASN A 96 -19.90 0.17 -5.61
C ASN A 96 -19.76 -0.89 -4.50
N GLU A 97 -18.60 -1.54 -4.43
CA GLU A 97 -18.31 -2.52 -3.37
C GLU A 97 -18.14 -1.85 -1.99
N LEU A 98 -17.50 -0.68 -1.92
CA LEU A 98 -17.41 0.08 -0.67
C LEU A 98 -18.81 0.45 -0.14
N GLN A 99 -19.71 0.88 -1.03
CA GLN A 99 -21.12 1.13 -0.68
C GLN A 99 -21.83 -0.15 -0.23
N ARG A 100 -21.63 -1.28 -0.92
CA ARG A 100 -22.18 -2.58 -0.55
C ARG A 100 -21.73 -3.03 0.85
N HIS A 101 -20.47 -2.76 1.21
CA HIS A 101 -19.93 -2.99 2.56
C HIS A 101 -20.36 -1.94 3.58
N LYS A 102 -21.17 -0.94 3.17
CA LYS A 102 -21.64 0.17 4.02
C LYS A 102 -20.48 0.90 4.71
N ILE A 103 -19.41 1.16 3.96
CA ILE A 103 -18.27 1.90 4.48
C ILE A 103 -18.69 3.33 4.77
N ASP A 104 -18.40 3.75 6.00
CA ASP A 104 -18.60 5.13 6.45
C ASP A 104 -17.35 5.94 6.09
N PHE A 105 -17.44 6.75 5.04
CA PHE A 105 -16.35 7.59 4.55
C PHE A 105 -15.92 8.69 5.53
N SER A 106 -16.68 8.95 6.59
CA SER A 106 -16.29 9.86 7.67
C SER A 106 -15.34 9.21 8.69
N LYS A 107 -15.21 7.89 8.65
CA LYS A 107 -14.33 7.11 9.52
C LYS A 107 -13.08 6.65 8.78
N PRO A 108 -11.98 6.40 9.49
CA PRO A 108 -10.82 5.78 8.89
C PRO A 108 -11.16 4.41 8.29
N PHE A 109 -10.73 4.18 7.05
CA PHE A 109 -10.77 2.87 6.42
C PHE A 109 -9.56 2.69 5.50
N TYR A 110 -9.39 1.49 4.96
CA TYR A 110 -8.27 1.11 4.12
C TYR A 110 -8.71 0.10 3.06
N ILE A 111 -8.26 0.26 1.83
CA ILE A 111 -8.53 -0.70 0.78
C ILE A 111 -7.24 -1.36 0.29
N ILE A 112 -7.32 -2.66 0.05
CA ILE A 112 -6.23 -3.50 -0.42
C ILE A 112 -6.66 -4.16 -1.72
N GLY A 113 -5.81 -4.13 -2.75
CA GLY A 113 -5.95 -4.86 -4.00
C GLY A 113 -4.90 -5.94 -4.12
N ALA A 114 -5.30 -7.22 -4.31
CA ALA A 114 -4.36 -8.32 -4.50
C ALA A 114 -4.92 -9.39 -5.46
N LEU A 115 -4.03 -10.22 -6.01
CA LEU A 115 -4.46 -11.39 -6.77
C LEU A 115 -5.02 -12.48 -5.85
N GLU A 116 -6.04 -13.20 -6.32
CA GLU A 116 -6.61 -14.33 -5.59
C GLU A 116 -5.51 -15.35 -5.23
N GLY A 117 -5.39 -15.68 -3.94
CA GLY A 117 -4.42 -16.64 -3.44
C GLY A 117 -3.03 -16.11 -3.12
N ASP A 118 -2.72 -14.85 -3.42
CA ASP A 118 -1.42 -14.24 -3.08
C ASP A 118 -1.38 -13.78 -1.62
N LYS A 119 -1.14 -14.75 -0.73
CA LYS A 119 -1.10 -14.51 0.72
C LYS A 119 0.09 -13.62 1.15
N GLY A 120 1.18 -13.64 0.40
CA GLY A 120 2.37 -12.84 0.71
C GLY A 120 2.08 -11.36 0.51
N VAL A 121 1.55 -11.02 -0.67
CA VAL A 121 1.11 -9.66 -0.99
C VAL A 121 0.05 -9.18 0.00
N VAL A 122 -1.01 -9.96 0.22
CA VAL A 122 -2.06 -9.59 1.18
C VAL A 122 -1.48 -9.29 2.56
N LYS A 123 -0.52 -10.10 3.04
CA LYS A 123 0.14 -9.87 4.33
C LYS A 123 0.94 -8.56 4.35
N HIS A 124 1.62 -8.22 3.25
CA HIS A 124 2.35 -6.96 3.11
C HIS A 124 1.39 -5.76 3.12
N GLU A 125 0.34 -5.80 2.32
CA GLU A 125 -0.64 -4.73 2.26
C GLU A 125 -1.44 -4.55 3.57
N ILE A 126 -1.66 -5.63 4.32
CA ILE A 126 -2.24 -5.55 5.67
C ILE A 126 -1.29 -4.81 6.63
N ALA A 127 0.02 -4.95 6.47
CA ALA A 127 0.98 -4.24 7.33
C ALA A 127 0.85 -2.72 7.21
N HIS A 128 0.58 -2.21 6.00
CA HIS A 128 0.20 -0.80 5.79
C HIS A 128 -1.12 -0.47 6.49
N GLY A 129 -2.12 -1.34 6.37
CA GLY A 129 -3.45 -1.16 6.98
C GLY A 129 -3.45 -1.11 8.51
N LEU A 130 -2.44 -1.66 9.19
CA LEU A 130 -2.29 -1.54 10.65
C LEU A 130 -2.09 -0.10 11.12
N SER A 131 -1.57 0.74 10.25
CA SER A 131 -1.33 2.16 10.53
C SER A 131 -2.57 3.04 10.31
N ALA A 132 -3.63 2.54 9.65
CA ALA A 132 -4.72 3.39 9.17
C ALA A 132 -6.01 3.39 10.03
N PRO A 133 -6.71 2.26 10.26
CA PRO A 133 -8.03 2.30 10.91
C PRO A 133 -8.00 2.14 12.43
N ASN A 134 -6.97 1.57 13.02
CA ASN A 134 -6.89 1.32 14.46
C ASN A 134 -5.89 2.28 15.11
N ILE A 135 -6.40 3.29 15.81
CA ILE A 135 -5.59 4.33 16.45
C ILE A 135 -4.54 3.74 17.41
N SER A 136 -4.86 2.67 18.14
CA SER A 136 -3.91 2.06 19.08
C SER A 136 -2.75 1.37 18.35
N SER A 137 -3.04 0.59 17.33
CA SER A 137 -2.00 -0.07 16.52
C SER A 137 -1.12 0.95 15.78
N LYS A 138 -1.74 2.03 15.27
CA LYS A 138 -0.98 3.12 14.61
C LYS A 138 0.03 3.75 15.55
N ALA A 139 -0.39 4.15 16.74
CA ALA A 139 0.50 4.77 17.71
C ALA A 139 1.66 3.84 18.12
N GLU A 140 1.35 2.55 18.28
CA GLU A 140 2.34 1.52 18.60
C GLU A 140 3.32 1.31 17.46
N MET A 141 2.84 1.16 16.21
CA MET A 141 3.70 1.00 15.03
C MET A 141 4.58 2.24 14.78
N MET A 142 4.04 3.45 14.94
CA MET A 142 4.82 4.69 14.87
C MET A 142 5.91 4.75 15.94
N SER A 143 5.61 4.33 17.18
CA SER A 143 6.59 4.26 18.25
C SER A 143 7.71 3.27 17.95
N LEU A 144 7.36 2.11 17.36
CA LEU A 144 8.34 1.10 16.95
C LEU A 144 9.21 1.58 15.78
N ASN A 145 8.63 2.30 14.80
CA ASN A 145 9.39 2.93 13.73
C ASN A 145 10.38 3.97 14.26
N PHE A 146 9.93 4.82 15.18
CA PHE A 146 10.81 5.79 15.83
C PHE A 146 11.92 5.12 16.64
N SER A 147 11.60 4.05 17.37
CA SER A 147 12.59 3.24 18.10
C SER A 147 13.60 2.59 17.14
N LEU A 148 13.15 2.06 16.00
CA LEU A 148 14.00 1.50 14.97
C LEU A 148 14.95 2.55 14.39
N LEU A 149 14.44 3.72 14.04
CA LEU A 149 15.25 4.83 13.52
C LEU A 149 16.35 5.22 14.51
N ASN A 150 16.05 5.30 15.80
CA ASN A 150 17.02 5.67 16.82
C ASN A 150 18.06 4.57 17.12
N GLN A 151 17.67 3.29 17.07
CA GLN A 151 18.53 2.18 17.45
C GLN A 151 19.30 1.59 16.27
N GLU A 152 18.72 1.61 15.06
CA GLU A 152 19.22 0.94 13.87
C GLU A 152 19.29 1.89 12.65
N LEU A 153 19.81 3.09 12.86
CA LEU A 153 19.85 4.15 11.85
C LEU A 153 20.48 3.67 10.51
N LYS A 154 21.51 2.84 10.57
CA LYS A 154 22.18 2.31 9.35
C LYS A 154 21.25 1.38 8.57
N LEU A 155 20.48 0.55 9.25
CA LEU A 155 19.49 -0.34 8.64
C LEU A 155 18.40 0.49 7.97
N PHE A 156 17.85 1.46 8.72
CA PHE A 156 16.79 2.35 8.24
C PHE A 156 17.22 3.08 6.95
N HIS A 157 18.33 3.81 6.97
CA HIS A 157 18.84 4.52 5.79
C HIS A 157 19.18 3.61 4.60
N LYS A 158 19.58 2.37 4.85
CA LYS A 158 19.85 1.42 3.78
C LYS A 158 18.56 1.02 3.07
N MET A 159 17.49 0.79 3.80
CA MET A 159 16.17 0.51 3.25
C MET A 159 15.59 1.73 2.52
N GLU A 160 15.60 2.89 3.17
CA GLU A 160 15.18 4.17 2.59
C GLU A 160 15.81 4.40 1.21
N LYS A 161 17.14 4.38 1.15
CA LYS A 161 17.88 4.55 -0.11
C LYS A 161 17.48 3.54 -1.18
N LYS A 162 17.21 2.29 -0.79
CA LYS A 162 16.80 1.25 -1.72
C LYS A 162 15.39 1.47 -2.24
N LEU A 163 14.45 1.84 -1.37
CA LEU A 163 13.06 2.12 -1.74
C LEU A 163 12.94 3.32 -2.67
N LEU A 164 13.65 4.42 -2.37
CA LEU A 164 13.72 5.58 -3.27
C LEU A 164 14.28 5.19 -4.65
N LYS A 165 15.30 4.32 -4.70
CA LYS A 165 15.83 3.79 -5.97
C LYS A 165 14.84 2.87 -6.70
N MET A 166 13.92 2.22 -5.98
CA MET A 166 12.85 1.42 -6.56
C MET A 166 11.69 2.27 -7.08
N GLY A 167 11.70 3.59 -6.84
CA GLY A 167 10.71 4.54 -7.35
C GLY A 167 9.61 4.93 -6.36
N TYR A 168 9.75 4.57 -5.08
CA TYR A 168 8.82 5.04 -4.04
C TYR A 168 8.99 6.53 -3.77
N ASN A 169 7.88 7.22 -3.47
CA ASN A 169 7.88 8.62 -3.06
C ASN A 169 8.41 8.75 -1.62
N GLU A 170 9.14 9.82 -1.34
CA GLU A 170 9.70 10.10 0.00
C GLU A 170 8.64 10.10 1.11
N GLU A 171 7.41 10.54 0.81
CA GLU A 171 6.31 10.60 1.79
C GLU A 171 5.81 9.24 2.27
N VAL A 172 6.08 8.15 1.52
CA VAL A 172 5.61 6.80 1.85
C VAL A 172 6.72 5.85 2.30
N VAL A 173 7.99 6.28 2.20
CA VAL A 173 9.14 5.41 2.50
C VAL A 173 9.13 4.85 3.92
N ASP A 174 8.74 5.64 4.91
CA ASP A 174 8.70 5.19 6.31
C ASP A 174 7.64 4.09 6.51
N ASP A 175 6.50 4.22 5.87
CA ASP A 175 5.41 3.22 5.90
C ASP A 175 5.83 1.95 5.16
N GLU A 176 6.50 2.10 4.02
CA GLU A 176 7.09 0.97 3.28
C GLU A 176 8.16 0.22 4.09
N ILE A 177 9.07 0.93 4.76
CA ILE A 177 10.06 0.29 5.64
C ILE A 177 9.37 -0.57 6.70
N GLN A 178 8.35 -0.02 7.34
CA GLN A 178 7.56 -0.73 8.35
C GLN A 178 6.87 -1.96 7.74
N ALA A 179 6.24 -1.83 6.59
CA ALA A 179 5.54 -2.92 5.92
C ALA A 179 6.50 -4.05 5.54
N TYR A 180 7.62 -3.75 4.89
CA TYR A 180 8.65 -4.73 4.54
C TYR A 180 9.24 -5.43 5.78
N LEU A 181 9.62 -4.69 6.81
CA LEU A 181 10.24 -5.25 8.01
C LEU A 181 9.28 -6.14 8.80
N SER A 182 8.00 -5.82 8.82
CA SER A 182 6.98 -6.59 9.54
C SER A 182 6.49 -7.82 8.76
N SER A 183 6.39 -7.74 7.43
CA SER A 183 5.76 -8.76 6.60
C SER A 183 6.72 -9.74 5.96
N GLU A 184 7.91 -9.27 5.51
CA GLU A 184 8.81 -10.04 4.67
C GLU A 184 9.72 -11.00 5.46
N THR A 185 10.21 -12.05 4.78
CA THR A 185 11.14 -13.00 5.42
C THR A 185 12.51 -12.37 5.67
N PRO A 186 13.27 -12.81 6.72
CA PRO A 186 14.62 -12.34 6.93
C PRO A 186 15.53 -12.56 5.71
N LYS A 187 15.32 -13.67 4.98
CA LYS A 187 16.05 -13.96 3.75
C LYS A 187 15.77 -12.93 2.66
N TYR A 188 14.48 -12.59 2.43
CA TYR A 188 14.11 -11.59 1.46
C TYR A 188 14.73 -10.22 1.80
N LEU A 189 14.66 -9.81 3.07
CA LEU A 189 15.24 -8.54 3.51
C LEU A 189 16.76 -8.48 3.31
N LEU A 190 17.45 -9.62 3.53
CA LEU A 190 18.87 -9.71 3.26
C LEU A 190 19.17 -9.65 1.75
N ASP A 191 18.44 -10.42 0.94
CA ASP A 191 18.70 -10.53 -0.51
C ASP A 191 18.36 -9.22 -1.25
N VAL A 192 17.26 -8.56 -0.90
CA VAL A 192 16.76 -7.36 -1.61
C VAL A 192 17.34 -6.08 -1.05
N PHE A 193 17.32 -5.91 0.26
CA PHE A 193 17.75 -4.69 0.93
C PHE A 193 19.17 -4.80 1.52
N GLY A 194 19.70 -6.00 1.62
CA GLY A 194 20.99 -6.28 2.23
C GLY A 194 21.00 -6.02 3.74
N VAL A 195 19.85 -6.11 4.42
CA VAL A 195 19.71 -5.88 5.86
C VAL A 195 19.51 -7.19 6.61
N ASP A 196 20.25 -7.38 7.71
CA ASP A 196 20.04 -8.47 8.66
C ASP A 196 19.22 -7.91 9.84
N ILE A 197 18.11 -8.56 10.13
CA ILE A 197 17.18 -8.16 11.19
C ILE A 197 17.29 -9.00 12.45
N LYS A 198 18.28 -9.91 12.50
CA LYS A 198 18.48 -10.81 13.64
C LYS A 198 18.74 -10.01 14.93
N GLY A 199 17.91 -10.24 15.94
CA GLY A 199 18.06 -9.60 17.25
C GLY A 199 17.54 -8.16 17.33
N VAL A 200 16.97 -7.61 16.27
CA VAL A 200 16.40 -6.24 16.25
C VAL A 200 15.02 -6.25 16.91
N LYS A 201 14.96 -5.80 18.16
CA LYS A 201 13.75 -5.88 19.00
C LYS A 201 12.52 -5.15 18.39
N PRO A 202 12.61 -3.88 17.91
CA PRO A 202 11.46 -3.22 17.32
C PRO A 202 10.84 -4.03 16.17
N ILE A 203 11.63 -4.66 15.34
CA ILE A 203 11.14 -5.49 14.22
C ILE A 203 10.42 -6.74 14.73
N ALA A 204 10.94 -7.36 15.78
CA ALA A 204 10.28 -8.53 16.39
C ALA A 204 8.87 -8.18 16.93
N GLU A 205 8.72 -7.01 17.56
CA GLU A 205 7.42 -6.53 18.05
C GLU A 205 6.47 -6.15 16.88
N MET A 206 6.94 -5.46 15.84
CA MET A 206 6.15 -5.19 14.64
C MET A 206 5.57 -6.47 14.03
N ARG A 207 6.39 -7.52 13.92
CA ARG A 207 5.99 -8.84 13.41
C ARG A 207 4.97 -9.55 14.30
N LYS A 208 5.08 -9.36 15.60
CA LYS A 208 4.13 -9.89 16.57
C LYS A 208 2.77 -9.22 16.41
N ILE A 209 2.73 -7.89 16.33
CA ILE A 209 1.49 -7.13 16.08
C ILE A 209 0.83 -7.59 14.78
N LEU A 210 1.58 -7.68 13.68
CA LEU A 210 1.04 -8.14 12.41
C LEU A 210 0.49 -9.58 12.50
N LYS A 211 1.18 -10.46 13.22
CA LYS A 211 0.72 -11.85 13.42
C LYS A 211 -0.57 -11.91 14.23
N GLU A 212 -0.67 -11.15 15.31
CA GLU A 212 -1.88 -11.06 16.13
C GLU A 212 -3.07 -10.55 15.30
N TYR A 213 -2.84 -9.51 14.51
CA TYR A 213 -3.85 -8.97 13.60
C TYR A 213 -4.32 -9.97 12.53
N ASN A 214 -3.40 -10.72 11.93
CA ASN A 214 -3.73 -11.76 10.96
C ASN A 214 -4.50 -12.96 11.56
N ASN A 215 -4.34 -13.20 12.86
CA ASN A 215 -5.09 -14.28 13.56
C ASN A 215 -6.52 -13.87 13.93
N LEU A 216 -6.89 -12.60 13.83
CA LEU A 216 -8.25 -12.10 14.02
C LEU A 216 -9.13 -12.25 12.75
N GLN A 217 -8.59 -12.75 11.65
CA GLN A 217 -9.24 -12.98 10.36
C GLN A 217 -9.73 -14.43 10.20
#